data_aa7d60bb3d49a976a1688b2678e08596
#
_entry.id   aa7d60bb3d49a976a1688b2678e08596
#
_cell.length_a   1.000
_cell.length_b   1.000
_cell.length_c   1.000
_cell.angle_alpha   90.00
_cell.angle_beta   90.00
_cell.angle_gamma   90.00
#
_symmetry.space_group_name_H-M   'P 1'
#
loop_
_entity.id
_entity.type
_entity.pdbx_description
1 polymer ?
#
loop_
_entity_poly.entity_id
_entity_poly.type
_entity_poly.pdbx_seq_one_letter_code
_entity_poly.pdbx_strand_id
1 'polypeptide(L)'
;MAYFLRKEKKKKGTYLQMYESFWDKDKKQPRTRNVKSFGYVNDLISDEIPDPIKFYSDYVKEQNETRIKALSEESRPRAFSTPVELNIGHFLLSSLIDELDVKETIDILASQMRFQFSVFDLIKQLIYARVISPCSKSKTVSHVFPYLYGSSTISEDQVYDGCSFIGESYKKHIDLFNHSYEKYFKRDLSNVFFDCTNYYFEIDIPSDDKQKVPSKENRHSPIIGQALLLDADLVPVSMQMYPGNESEKPYIRKVIEEMKQRHNVSGKTIQVADKGLNCARNIYAAVKEANDGYIFSKSIHGKNLSEKEKKWVLLENDANVFSNYTDERGNISFRLKSCIDSFDYSFKEIDPETGKESVTSFSVKEKRIVSYNPNLAKKQRLEIMKMVDKASKFSTYKNIAKDELGDCAKYVDIITKDSTGKTIKPIICLNKSKIDEDLKYAGYNLLVTSEVDMEPLQVYETYHSLWKIEESFRLTKSYLDARPVYLHKKETIYGHFLICYLSLFLLRVLEIKCFKNKINSCDLINFMRDFRVVNRGDDTYINISRNQSLNEKVKKPVGFSNLDSLYLTQTEIDNFFQNRMLLDT
;
A
#
# COMPACT_ATOMS: atom_id res chain seq x y z
N MET A 1 8.05 -1.91 -58.49
CA MET A 1 7.53 -1.30 -59.72
C MET A 1 8.34 -0.07 -60.01
N ALA A 2 8.90 0.03 -61.21
CA ALA A 2 9.79 1.13 -61.56
C ALA A 2 9.38 1.76 -62.87
N TYR A 3 9.68 3.05 -63.04
CA TYR A 3 9.58 3.72 -64.31
C TYR A 3 10.81 3.41 -65.16
N PHE A 4 10.64 3.31 -66.47
CA PHE A 4 11.74 3.16 -67.42
C PHE A 4 11.49 3.95 -68.66
N LEU A 5 12.58 4.40 -69.29
CA LEU A 5 12.53 5.12 -70.55
C LEU A 5 12.43 4.12 -71.73
N ARG A 6 11.30 4.15 -72.46
CA ARG A 6 11.11 3.37 -73.65
C ARG A 6 11.48 4.22 -74.87
N LYS A 7 12.33 3.63 -75.73
CA LYS A 7 12.79 4.22 -76.99
C LYS A 7 12.15 3.45 -78.14
N GLU A 8 11.25 4.07 -78.87
CA GLU A 8 10.52 3.41 -79.93
C GLU A 8 10.91 4.01 -81.26
N LYS A 9 11.40 3.21 -82.24
CA LYS A 9 11.72 3.65 -83.61
C LYS A 9 10.43 3.78 -84.39
N LYS A 10 10.09 4.99 -84.85
CA LYS A 10 8.95 5.32 -85.73
C LYS A 10 9.43 5.93 -87.05
N LYS A 11 8.53 6.10 -88.01
CA LYS A 11 8.85 6.64 -89.35
C LYS A 11 9.56 8.00 -89.30
N LYS A 12 9.33 8.85 -88.30
CA LYS A 12 9.94 10.17 -88.12
C LYS A 12 11.17 10.19 -87.18
N GLY A 13 11.66 9.03 -86.70
CA GLY A 13 12.81 8.95 -85.77
C GLY A 13 12.51 8.21 -84.54
N THR A 14 13.42 8.31 -83.52
CA THR A 14 13.24 7.68 -82.20
C THR A 14 12.29 8.52 -81.35
N TYR A 15 11.23 7.87 -80.82
CA TYR A 15 10.23 8.47 -79.97
C TYR A 15 10.48 8.04 -78.52
N LEU A 16 10.49 8.99 -77.55
CA LEU A 16 10.75 8.75 -76.12
C LEU A 16 9.46 8.78 -75.33
N GLN A 17 9.32 7.79 -74.46
CA GLN A 17 8.18 7.66 -73.57
C GLN A 17 8.63 7.07 -72.21
N MET A 18 8.01 7.51 -71.12
CA MET A 18 8.16 6.91 -69.84
C MET A 18 7.04 5.88 -69.58
N TYR A 19 7.44 4.68 -69.31
CA TYR A 19 6.54 3.56 -68.93
C TYR A 19 6.71 3.16 -67.55
N GLU A 20 5.61 2.66 -66.92
CA GLU A 20 5.59 2.01 -65.59
C GLU A 20 5.40 0.51 -65.78
N SER A 21 6.21 -0.27 -65.15
CA SER A 21 5.99 -1.70 -64.97
C SER A 21 5.13 -1.97 -63.75
N PHE A 22 4.06 -2.74 -63.89
CA PHE A 22 3.19 -3.16 -62.77
C PHE A 22 2.77 -4.62 -62.90
N TRP A 23 2.42 -5.21 -61.80
CA TRP A 23 1.88 -6.58 -61.75
C TRP A 23 0.37 -6.54 -61.96
N ASP A 24 -0.12 -7.16 -63.03
CA ASP A 24 -1.55 -7.33 -63.28
C ASP A 24 -2.06 -8.52 -62.47
N LYS A 25 -2.88 -8.22 -61.44
CA LYS A 25 -3.40 -9.25 -60.49
C LYS A 25 -4.37 -10.22 -61.18
N ASP A 26 -5.13 -9.75 -62.17
CA ASP A 26 -6.15 -10.55 -62.85
C ASP A 26 -5.48 -11.52 -63.86
N LYS A 27 -4.45 -11.08 -64.53
CA LYS A 27 -3.71 -11.87 -65.53
C LYS A 27 -2.46 -12.56 -64.98
N LYS A 28 -2.14 -12.32 -63.70
CA LYS A 28 -0.98 -12.87 -62.98
C LYS A 28 0.34 -12.76 -63.77
N GLN A 29 0.56 -11.61 -64.41
CA GLN A 29 1.75 -11.35 -65.21
C GLN A 29 2.19 -9.88 -65.14
N PRO A 30 3.50 -9.58 -65.38
CA PRO A 30 3.97 -8.20 -65.46
C PRO A 30 3.42 -7.52 -66.71
N ARG A 31 2.96 -6.28 -66.53
CA ARG A 31 2.50 -5.41 -67.64
C ARG A 31 3.16 -4.06 -67.53
N THR A 32 3.11 -3.34 -68.66
CA THR A 32 3.59 -1.96 -68.74
C THR A 32 2.50 -1.04 -69.28
N ARG A 33 2.46 0.19 -68.77
CA ARG A 33 1.59 1.25 -69.23
C ARG A 33 2.39 2.52 -69.50
N ASN A 34 1.96 3.28 -70.50
CA ASN A 34 2.54 4.60 -70.79
C ASN A 34 2.11 5.57 -69.64
N VAL A 35 3.08 6.27 -69.08
CA VAL A 35 2.86 7.29 -68.03
C VAL A 35 3.01 8.69 -68.64
N LYS A 36 4.01 8.88 -69.45
CA LYS A 36 4.28 10.19 -70.13
C LYS A 36 4.98 9.98 -71.42
N SER A 37 4.53 10.71 -72.50
CA SER A 37 5.17 10.76 -73.80
C SER A 37 5.96 12.05 -73.89
N PHE A 38 7.23 11.95 -74.24
CA PHE A 38 8.12 13.11 -74.35
C PHE A 38 8.18 13.68 -75.83
N GLY A 39 8.21 12.82 -76.84
CA GLY A 39 8.28 13.25 -78.22
C GLY A 39 9.39 12.58 -79.01
N TYR A 40 9.61 13.04 -80.25
CA TYR A 40 10.72 12.57 -81.08
C TYR A 40 12.04 13.20 -80.64
N VAL A 41 13.11 12.43 -80.56
CA VAL A 41 14.44 12.90 -80.16
C VAL A 41 14.87 14.14 -80.91
N ASN A 42 14.63 14.17 -82.25
CA ASN A 42 15.00 15.32 -83.09
C ASN A 42 14.24 16.62 -82.77
N ASP A 43 12.99 16.48 -82.28
CA ASP A 43 12.15 17.62 -81.88
C ASP A 43 12.44 18.12 -80.48
N LEU A 44 13.16 17.32 -79.67
CA LEU A 44 13.51 17.59 -78.25
C LEU A 44 14.91 18.18 -78.08
N ILE A 45 15.72 18.19 -79.13
CA ILE A 45 17.05 18.81 -79.14
C ILE A 45 16.91 20.32 -79.02
N SER A 46 17.49 20.90 -77.98
CA SER A 46 17.58 22.34 -77.75
C SER A 46 18.92 22.68 -77.11
N ASP A 47 19.23 23.96 -76.96
CA ASP A 47 20.44 24.42 -76.30
C ASP A 47 20.47 23.94 -74.80
N GLU A 48 19.30 23.79 -74.18
CA GLU A 48 19.15 23.27 -72.82
C GLU A 48 19.16 21.74 -72.76
N ILE A 49 18.82 21.05 -73.88
CA ILE A 49 18.74 19.58 -73.93
C ILE A 49 19.49 19.08 -75.16
N PRO A 50 20.82 19.13 -75.16
CA PRO A 50 21.63 18.71 -76.31
C PRO A 50 21.58 17.18 -76.56
N ASP A 51 21.34 16.37 -75.47
CA ASP A 51 21.13 14.92 -75.58
C ASP A 51 19.82 14.54 -74.89
N PRO A 52 18.68 14.52 -75.57
CA PRO A 52 17.38 14.18 -75.06
C PRO A 52 17.33 12.76 -74.46
N ILE A 53 18.09 11.82 -75.01
CA ILE A 53 18.08 10.43 -74.46
C ILE A 53 18.68 10.38 -73.11
N LYS A 54 19.80 11.03 -72.87
CA LYS A 54 20.46 11.11 -71.61
C LYS A 54 19.62 11.90 -70.58
N PHE A 55 19.14 13.08 -71.00
CA PHE A 55 18.31 13.96 -70.20
C PHE A 55 17.07 13.24 -69.64
N TYR A 56 16.28 12.59 -70.50
CA TYR A 56 15.08 11.88 -70.06
C TYR A 56 15.37 10.56 -69.37
N SER A 57 16.55 9.97 -69.57
CA SER A 57 17.00 8.82 -68.77
C SER A 57 17.28 9.24 -67.33
N ASP A 58 17.95 10.39 -67.14
CA ASP A 58 18.24 10.92 -65.80
C ASP A 58 16.96 11.42 -65.10
N TYR A 59 16.06 12.06 -65.84
CA TYR A 59 14.71 12.41 -65.37
C TYR A 59 13.93 11.20 -64.88
N VAL A 60 13.93 10.07 -65.56
CA VAL A 60 13.25 8.83 -65.15
C VAL A 60 13.91 8.23 -63.90
N LYS A 61 15.24 8.36 -63.76
CA LYS A 61 15.92 7.94 -62.51
C LYS A 61 15.48 8.79 -61.30
N GLU A 62 15.46 10.10 -61.47
CA GLU A 62 15.00 11.03 -60.43
C GLU A 62 13.55 10.74 -60.00
N GLN A 63 12.66 10.48 -60.96
CA GLN A 63 11.28 10.09 -60.68
C GLN A 63 11.18 8.76 -59.90
N ASN A 64 12.05 7.79 -60.17
CA ASN A 64 12.13 6.54 -59.40
C ASN A 64 12.66 6.78 -57.99
N GLU A 65 13.68 7.61 -57.81
CA GLU A 65 14.22 7.97 -56.50
C GLU A 65 13.18 8.69 -55.62
N THR A 66 12.46 9.65 -56.21
CA THR A 66 11.36 10.36 -55.53
C THR A 66 10.26 9.41 -55.14
N ARG A 67 9.91 8.46 -55.99
CA ARG A 67 8.90 7.44 -55.73
C ARG A 67 9.35 6.47 -54.61
N ILE A 68 10.61 6.05 -54.62
CA ILE A 68 11.17 5.19 -53.56
C ILE A 68 11.12 5.90 -52.19
N LYS A 69 11.46 7.20 -52.16
CA LYS A 69 11.34 8.02 -50.94
C LYS A 69 9.90 8.10 -50.47
N ALA A 70 8.94 8.41 -51.34
CA ALA A 70 7.53 8.47 -51.00
C ALA A 70 6.99 7.12 -50.47
N LEU A 71 7.34 6.00 -51.11
CA LEU A 71 6.97 4.67 -50.67
C LEU A 71 7.61 4.31 -49.31
N SER A 72 8.85 4.75 -49.08
CA SER A 72 9.50 4.56 -47.78
C SER A 72 8.86 5.40 -46.67
N GLU A 73 8.33 6.57 -46.99
CA GLU A 73 7.58 7.42 -46.04
C GLU A 73 6.17 6.88 -45.76
N GLU A 74 5.46 6.36 -46.76
CA GLU A 74 4.17 5.69 -46.59
C GLU A 74 4.28 4.37 -45.81
N SER A 75 5.41 3.67 -45.92
CA SER A 75 5.65 2.41 -45.21
C SER A 75 6.14 2.59 -43.78
N ARG A 76 6.35 3.82 -43.29
CA ARG A 76 6.71 4.05 -41.89
C ARG A 76 5.57 3.61 -41.01
N PRO A 77 5.84 2.76 -39.99
CA PRO A 77 4.81 2.37 -39.05
C PRO A 77 4.28 3.62 -38.33
N ARG A 78 2.96 3.75 -38.26
CA ARG A 78 2.31 4.82 -37.52
C ARG A 78 2.42 4.55 -36.04
N ALA A 79 2.39 5.60 -35.21
CA ALA A 79 2.31 5.46 -33.78
C ALA A 79 1.07 4.63 -33.39
N PHE A 80 1.24 3.73 -32.39
CA PHE A 80 0.12 2.93 -31.90
C PHE A 80 -0.94 3.85 -31.25
N SER A 81 -2.22 3.52 -31.44
CA SER A 81 -3.35 4.20 -30.77
C SER A 81 -3.52 3.76 -29.31
N THR A 82 -2.91 2.64 -28.93
CA THR A 82 -2.93 2.07 -27.57
C THR A 82 -1.55 2.20 -26.92
N PRO A 83 -1.46 2.17 -25.58
CA PRO A 83 -0.18 2.17 -24.89
C PRO A 83 0.72 1.05 -25.40
N VAL A 84 1.96 1.40 -25.73
CA VAL A 84 2.97 0.44 -26.18
C VAL A 84 3.60 -0.28 -25.00
N GLU A 85 3.75 0.40 -23.87
CA GLU A 85 4.26 -0.14 -22.62
C GLU A 85 3.10 -0.65 -21.77
N LEU A 86 3.18 -1.89 -21.29
CA LEU A 86 2.19 -2.52 -20.44
C LEU A 86 2.85 -3.09 -19.17
N ASN A 87 2.20 -2.88 -18.04
CA ASN A 87 2.58 -3.57 -16.81
C ASN A 87 1.95 -4.97 -16.81
N ILE A 88 2.79 -5.99 -16.62
CA ILE A 88 2.36 -7.39 -16.47
C ILE A 88 2.63 -7.92 -15.06
N GLY A 89 3.32 -7.17 -14.20
CA GLY A 89 3.71 -7.61 -12.86
C GLY A 89 2.55 -7.89 -11.92
N HIS A 90 1.38 -7.31 -12.18
CA HIS A 90 0.17 -7.57 -11.40
C HIS A 90 -0.39 -9.00 -11.58
N PHE A 91 0.24 -9.85 -12.42
CA PHE A 91 -0.13 -11.26 -12.55
C PHE A 91 -0.13 -11.99 -11.20
N LEU A 92 0.78 -11.66 -10.28
CA LEU A 92 0.82 -12.25 -8.93
C LEU A 92 -0.49 -12.02 -8.15
N LEU A 93 -1.01 -10.78 -8.23
CA LEU A 93 -2.29 -10.45 -7.60
C LEU A 93 -3.47 -11.09 -8.34
N SER A 94 -3.41 -11.11 -9.68
CA SER A 94 -4.45 -11.73 -10.49
C SER A 94 -4.59 -13.21 -10.19
N SER A 95 -3.47 -13.95 -10.23
CA SER A 95 -3.43 -15.38 -9.92
C SER A 95 -3.98 -15.66 -8.52
N LEU A 96 -3.51 -14.93 -7.51
CA LEU A 96 -3.98 -15.12 -6.12
C LEU A 96 -5.48 -14.82 -5.97
N ILE A 97 -6.02 -13.75 -6.58
CA ILE A 97 -7.44 -13.43 -6.51
C ILE A 97 -8.29 -14.50 -7.20
N ASP A 98 -7.82 -14.99 -8.34
CA ASP A 98 -8.52 -16.02 -9.11
C ASP A 98 -8.48 -17.39 -8.42
N GLU A 99 -7.38 -17.72 -7.71
CA GLU A 99 -7.30 -18.91 -6.85
C GLU A 99 -8.21 -18.83 -5.62
N LEU A 100 -8.35 -17.63 -5.03
CA LEU A 100 -9.28 -17.41 -3.92
C LEU A 100 -10.75 -17.60 -4.33
N ASP A 101 -11.08 -17.62 -5.60
CA ASP A 101 -12.40 -17.96 -6.15
C ASP A 101 -13.57 -17.16 -5.53
N VAL A 102 -13.38 -15.85 -5.44
CA VAL A 102 -14.36 -14.93 -4.82
C VAL A 102 -15.38 -14.34 -5.82
N LYS A 103 -15.20 -14.62 -7.13
CA LYS A 103 -15.96 -13.99 -8.22
C LYS A 103 -17.46 -14.20 -8.09
N GLU A 104 -17.89 -15.46 -8.01
CA GLU A 104 -19.32 -15.80 -7.99
C GLU A 104 -20.05 -15.11 -6.82
N THR A 105 -19.44 -15.10 -5.65
CA THR A 105 -20.04 -14.46 -4.47
C THR A 105 -20.12 -12.94 -4.62
N ILE A 106 -19.10 -12.29 -5.21
CA ILE A 106 -19.14 -10.85 -5.51
C ILE A 106 -20.24 -10.55 -6.53
N ASP A 107 -20.37 -11.37 -7.57
CA ASP A 107 -21.42 -11.21 -8.59
C ASP A 107 -22.81 -11.38 -7.98
N ILE A 108 -23.00 -12.32 -7.05
CA ILE A 108 -24.26 -12.49 -6.31
C ILE A 108 -24.56 -11.25 -5.46
N LEU A 109 -23.57 -10.72 -4.72
CA LEU A 109 -23.75 -9.49 -3.92
C LEU A 109 -24.13 -8.29 -4.79
N ALA A 110 -23.56 -8.20 -5.99
CA ALA A 110 -23.80 -7.13 -6.95
C ALA A 110 -25.11 -7.31 -7.74
N SER A 111 -25.70 -8.51 -7.78
CA SER A 111 -26.85 -8.85 -8.63
C SER A 111 -28.11 -8.02 -8.35
N GLN A 112 -28.27 -7.52 -7.12
CA GLN A 112 -29.38 -6.64 -6.74
C GLN A 112 -29.23 -5.21 -7.32
N MET A 113 -28.01 -4.85 -7.71
CA MET A 113 -27.69 -3.59 -8.36
C MET A 113 -27.70 -3.76 -9.88
N ARG A 114 -28.25 -2.81 -10.59
CA ARG A 114 -28.34 -2.87 -12.07
C ARG A 114 -27.07 -2.32 -12.73
N PHE A 115 -25.89 -2.77 -12.27
CA PHE A 115 -24.62 -2.35 -12.85
C PHE A 115 -24.47 -2.86 -14.29
N GLN A 116 -23.91 -2.01 -15.16
CA GLN A 116 -23.58 -2.36 -16.54
C GLN A 116 -22.08 -2.76 -16.68
N PHE A 117 -21.46 -3.15 -15.57
CA PHE A 117 -20.05 -3.56 -15.48
C PHE A 117 -19.88 -4.62 -14.39
N SER A 118 -18.80 -5.39 -14.48
CA SER A 118 -18.43 -6.39 -13.48
C SER A 118 -17.82 -5.71 -12.25
N VAL A 119 -18.46 -5.86 -11.10
CA VAL A 119 -17.94 -5.38 -9.81
C VAL A 119 -16.67 -6.15 -9.42
N PHE A 120 -16.60 -7.43 -9.74
CA PHE A 120 -15.39 -8.24 -9.54
C PHE A 120 -14.19 -7.69 -10.33
N ASP A 121 -14.38 -7.41 -11.62
CA ASP A 121 -13.30 -6.84 -12.46
C ASP A 121 -12.90 -5.44 -11.98
N LEU A 122 -13.86 -4.65 -11.52
CA LEU A 122 -13.57 -3.35 -10.91
C LEU A 122 -12.68 -3.51 -9.66
N ILE A 123 -13.04 -4.42 -8.73
CA ILE A 123 -12.24 -4.67 -7.52
C ILE A 123 -10.82 -5.10 -7.91
N LYS A 124 -10.68 -6.07 -8.83
CA LYS A 124 -9.38 -6.53 -9.34
C LYS A 124 -8.53 -5.36 -9.87
N GLN A 125 -9.08 -4.59 -10.80
CA GLN A 125 -8.35 -3.49 -11.42
C GLN A 125 -7.99 -2.38 -10.43
N LEU A 126 -8.87 -2.07 -9.47
CA LEU A 126 -8.57 -1.08 -8.42
C LEU A 126 -7.47 -1.57 -7.48
N ILE A 127 -7.42 -2.86 -7.16
CA ILE A 127 -6.32 -3.47 -6.37
C ILE A 127 -5.02 -3.39 -7.17
N TYR A 128 -5.02 -3.78 -8.45
CA TYR A 128 -3.82 -3.69 -9.30
C TYR A 128 -3.31 -2.25 -9.40
N ALA A 129 -4.19 -1.32 -9.70
CA ALA A 129 -3.82 0.09 -9.80
C ALA A 129 -3.27 0.64 -8.47
N ARG A 130 -3.86 0.22 -7.34
CA ARG A 130 -3.39 0.65 -6.01
C ARG A 130 -1.99 0.15 -5.68
N VAL A 131 -1.62 -1.04 -6.13
CA VAL A 131 -0.28 -1.60 -5.92
C VAL A 131 0.72 -1.07 -6.94
N ILE A 132 0.34 -1.01 -8.23
CA ILE A 132 1.26 -0.64 -9.32
C ILE A 132 1.53 0.86 -9.36
N SER A 133 0.49 1.70 -9.37
CA SER A 133 0.62 3.14 -9.51
C SER A 133 -0.51 3.86 -8.76
N PRO A 134 -0.38 3.97 -7.42
CA PRO A 134 -1.42 4.58 -6.60
C PRO A 134 -1.62 6.06 -6.95
N CYS A 135 -2.87 6.42 -7.24
CA CYS A 135 -3.26 7.79 -7.56
C CYS A 135 -4.76 8.03 -7.29
N SER A 136 -5.29 9.22 -7.64
CA SER A 136 -6.72 9.51 -7.54
C SER A 136 -7.55 8.61 -8.48
N LYS A 137 -8.84 8.43 -8.21
CA LYS A 137 -9.72 7.56 -9.01
C LYS A 137 -9.78 8.01 -10.48
N SER A 138 -9.88 9.32 -10.73
CA SER A 138 -9.86 9.87 -12.10
C SER A 138 -8.55 9.54 -12.83
N LYS A 139 -7.40 9.77 -12.19
CA LYS A 139 -6.10 9.39 -12.76
C LYS A 139 -5.95 7.87 -12.93
N THR A 140 -6.53 7.08 -12.03
CA THR A 140 -6.49 5.62 -12.14
C THR A 140 -7.13 5.17 -13.47
N VAL A 141 -8.31 5.71 -13.80
CA VAL A 141 -9.02 5.37 -15.05
C VAL A 141 -8.23 5.80 -16.29
N SER A 142 -7.73 7.05 -16.29
CA SER A 142 -7.10 7.63 -17.48
C SER A 142 -5.63 7.26 -17.68
N HIS A 143 -4.87 6.99 -16.59
CA HIS A 143 -3.41 6.84 -16.65
C HIS A 143 -2.89 5.51 -16.09
N VAL A 144 -3.74 4.66 -15.47
CA VAL A 144 -3.27 3.37 -14.93
C VAL A 144 -3.94 2.21 -15.64
N PHE A 145 -5.26 2.18 -15.70
CA PHE A 145 -5.99 1.07 -16.34
C PHE A 145 -5.52 0.77 -17.77
N PRO A 146 -5.29 1.78 -18.66
CA PRO A 146 -4.82 1.50 -20.02
C PRO A 146 -3.44 0.84 -20.09
N TYR A 147 -2.62 0.96 -19.02
CA TYR A 147 -1.27 0.38 -18.95
C TYR A 147 -1.23 -0.98 -18.23
N LEU A 148 -2.35 -1.46 -17.72
CA LEU A 148 -2.45 -2.80 -17.15
C LEU A 148 -2.79 -3.81 -18.25
N TYR A 149 -1.97 -4.84 -18.38
CA TYR A 149 -2.25 -5.93 -19.31
C TYR A 149 -3.59 -6.61 -18.99
N GLY A 150 -4.41 -6.85 -20.01
CA GLY A 150 -5.70 -7.51 -19.83
C GLY A 150 -6.76 -6.68 -19.07
N SER A 151 -6.56 -5.36 -18.92
CA SER A 151 -7.56 -4.51 -18.27
C SER A 151 -8.84 -4.39 -19.09
N SER A 152 -9.99 -4.40 -18.42
CA SER A 152 -11.29 -4.07 -19.03
C SER A 152 -11.54 -2.57 -19.01
N THR A 153 -12.34 -2.09 -19.96
CA THR A 153 -12.72 -0.68 -20.02
C THR A 153 -13.78 -0.39 -18.93
N ILE A 154 -13.42 0.44 -17.97
CA ILE A 154 -14.30 0.89 -16.89
C ILE A 154 -14.24 2.42 -16.87
N SER A 155 -15.40 3.09 -16.90
CA SER A 155 -15.50 4.55 -16.85
C SER A 155 -15.27 5.09 -15.43
N GLU A 156 -15.01 6.40 -15.34
CA GLU A 156 -14.83 7.07 -14.05
C GLU A 156 -16.10 6.99 -13.19
N ASP A 157 -17.29 7.19 -13.78
CA ASP A 157 -18.55 7.07 -13.07
C ASP A 157 -18.77 5.65 -12.52
N GLN A 158 -18.46 4.63 -13.32
CA GLN A 158 -18.53 3.24 -12.88
C GLN A 158 -17.58 2.95 -11.69
N VAL A 159 -16.39 3.57 -11.67
CA VAL A 159 -15.46 3.48 -10.54
C VAL A 159 -16.06 4.09 -9.28
N TYR A 160 -16.70 5.26 -9.37
CA TYR A 160 -17.32 5.90 -8.18
C TYR A 160 -18.54 5.11 -7.70
N ASP A 161 -19.39 4.65 -8.60
CA ASP A 161 -20.58 3.83 -8.26
C ASP A 161 -20.18 2.52 -7.60
N GLY A 162 -19.20 1.83 -8.20
CA GLY A 162 -18.68 0.59 -7.63
C GLY A 162 -17.98 0.80 -6.29
N CYS A 163 -17.18 1.88 -6.14
CA CYS A 163 -16.57 2.22 -4.86
C CYS A 163 -17.62 2.49 -3.77
N SER A 164 -18.73 3.15 -4.10
CA SER A 164 -19.82 3.37 -3.14
C SER A 164 -20.45 2.06 -2.72
N PHE A 165 -20.79 1.19 -3.67
CA PHE A 165 -21.37 -0.13 -3.40
C PHE A 165 -20.49 -1.01 -2.50
N ILE A 166 -19.20 -1.16 -2.85
CA ILE A 166 -18.30 -1.99 -2.03
C ILE A 166 -18.03 -1.37 -0.66
N GLY A 167 -18.11 -0.04 -0.56
CA GLY A 167 -17.95 0.67 0.71
C GLY A 167 -19.12 0.51 1.66
N GLU A 168 -20.37 0.53 1.17
CA GLU A 168 -21.54 0.22 1.96
C GLU A 168 -21.50 -1.18 2.56
N SER A 169 -20.93 -2.13 1.82
CA SER A 169 -20.85 -3.55 2.19
C SER A 169 -19.43 -4.02 2.52
N TYR A 170 -18.52 -3.12 2.90
CA TYR A 170 -17.08 -3.43 3.04
C TYR A 170 -16.80 -4.62 3.98
N LYS A 171 -17.55 -4.77 5.07
CA LYS A 171 -17.41 -5.91 5.99
C LYS A 171 -17.72 -7.24 5.32
N LYS A 172 -18.77 -7.30 4.48
CA LYS A 172 -19.12 -8.51 3.72
C LYS A 172 -18.01 -8.93 2.75
N HIS A 173 -17.36 -7.96 2.12
CA HIS A 173 -16.21 -8.24 1.25
C HIS A 173 -14.99 -8.74 2.04
N ILE A 174 -14.71 -8.16 3.22
CA ILE A 174 -13.66 -8.67 4.11
C ILE A 174 -13.94 -10.11 4.52
N ASP A 175 -15.18 -10.40 4.93
CA ASP A 175 -15.60 -11.74 5.34
C ASP A 175 -15.48 -12.76 4.20
N LEU A 176 -15.83 -12.35 2.98
CA LEU A 176 -15.70 -13.19 1.79
C LEU A 176 -14.23 -13.58 1.53
N PHE A 177 -13.32 -12.61 1.54
CA PHE A 177 -11.88 -12.89 1.34
C PHE A 177 -11.31 -13.75 2.47
N ASN A 178 -11.72 -13.53 3.72
CA ASN A 178 -11.32 -14.37 4.86
C ASN A 178 -11.81 -15.80 4.69
N HIS A 179 -13.11 -15.99 4.37
CA HIS A 179 -13.69 -17.31 4.18
C HIS A 179 -12.99 -18.08 3.03
N SER A 180 -12.69 -17.38 1.95
CA SER A 180 -11.96 -17.97 0.83
C SER A 180 -10.52 -18.34 1.19
N TYR A 181 -9.82 -17.48 1.93
CA TYR A 181 -8.48 -17.77 2.46
C TYR A 181 -8.48 -19.03 3.36
N GLU A 182 -9.51 -19.21 4.19
CA GLU A 182 -9.64 -20.34 5.12
C GLU A 182 -9.88 -21.70 4.43
N LYS A 183 -10.26 -21.70 3.15
CA LYS A 183 -10.30 -22.94 2.35
C LYS A 183 -8.91 -23.53 2.12
N TYR A 184 -7.87 -22.70 2.11
CA TYR A 184 -6.50 -23.09 1.82
C TYR A 184 -5.61 -23.09 3.06
N PHE A 185 -5.85 -22.16 4.00
CA PHE A 185 -4.99 -21.98 5.17
C PHE A 185 -5.83 -21.95 6.44
N LYS A 186 -5.46 -22.81 7.39
CA LYS A 186 -6.03 -22.72 8.74
C LYS A 186 -5.58 -21.40 9.37
N ARG A 187 -6.55 -20.56 9.75
CA ARG A 187 -6.26 -19.31 10.45
C ARG A 187 -5.95 -19.57 11.93
N ASP A 188 -4.86 -19.01 12.40
CA ASP A 188 -4.50 -19.07 13.81
C ASP A 188 -4.94 -17.78 14.52
N LEU A 189 -5.98 -17.89 15.33
CA LEU A 189 -6.56 -16.80 16.13
C LEU A 189 -6.23 -16.94 17.63
N SER A 190 -5.23 -17.75 17.98
CA SER A 190 -4.74 -17.89 19.36
C SER A 190 -4.13 -16.59 19.89
N ASN A 191 -3.45 -15.84 19.04
CA ASN A 191 -2.99 -14.48 19.29
C ASN A 191 -3.53 -13.56 18.21
N VAL A 192 -4.03 -12.39 18.59
CA VAL A 192 -4.48 -11.37 17.65
C VAL A 192 -3.83 -10.03 17.97
N PHE A 193 -3.35 -9.37 16.94
CA PHE A 193 -2.66 -8.09 17.05
C PHE A 193 -3.60 -6.98 16.61
N PHE A 194 -3.82 -6.00 17.49
CA PHE A 194 -4.74 -4.90 17.23
C PHE A 194 -4.06 -3.55 17.42
N ASP A 195 -4.25 -2.66 16.46
CA ASP A 195 -3.88 -1.25 16.58
C ASP A 195 -4.77 -0.37 15.70
N CYS A 196 -4.71 0.94 15.97
CA CYS A 196 -5.49 1.95 15.28
C CYS A 196 -4.57 3.02 14.66
N THR A 197 -5.00 3.53 13.52
CA THR A 197 -4.34 4.66 12.87
C THR A 197 -5.35 5.68 12.37
N ASN A 198 -4.86 6.87 11.97
CA ASN A 198 -5.69 7.94 11.44
C ASN A 198 -5.24 8.31 10.02
N TYR A 199 -6.21 8.71 9.20
CA TYR A 199 -5.99 9.29 7.88
C TYR A 199 -6.59 10.69 7.85
N TYR A 200 -5.82 11.65 7.37
CA TYR A 200 -6.27 13.04 7.24
C TYR A 200 -6.85 13.33 5.87
N PHE A 201 -7.71 14.35 5.83
CA PHE A 201 -8.31 14.88 4.61
C PHE A 201 -7.85 16.32 4.43
N GLU A 202 -7.52 16.70 3.21
CA GLU A 202 -7.17 18.09 2.86
C GLU A 202 -8.45 18.92 2.64
N ILE A 203 -9.27 19.04 3.70
CA ILE A 203 -10.50 19.82 3.75
C ILE A 203 -10.51 20.68 5.01
N ASP A 204 -11.20 21.81 4.96
CA ASP A 204 -11.29 22.74 6.10
C ASP A 204 -12.48 22.47 6.99
N ILE A 205 -13.57 21.95 6.45
CA ILE A 205 -14.85 21.77 7.17
C ILE A 205 -15.03 20.28 7.47
N PRO A 206 -15.22 19.92 8.76
CA PRO A 206 -15.57 18.54 9.14
C PRO A 206 -16.93 18.13 8.54
N SER A 207 -17.06 16.87 8.17
CA SER A 207 -18.33 16.29 7.72
C SER A 207 -18.33 14.78 7.97
N ASP A 208 -19.50 14.25 8.34
CA ASP A 208 -19.69 12.83 8.66
C ASP A 208 -18.62 12.31 9.63
N ASP A 209 -17.91 11.24 9.24
CA ASP A 209 -16.85 10.60 10.04
C ASP A 209 -15.53 11.40 10.03
N LYS A 210 -15.40 12.43 9.14
CA LYS A 210 -14.22 13.30 9.04
C LYS A 210 -14.32 14.40 10.09
N GLN A 211 -13.60 14.25 11.19
CA GLN A 211 -13.69 15.14 12.34
C GLN A 211 -12.36 15.79 12.70
N LYS A 212 -12.40 17.05 13.14
CA LYS A 212 -11.21 17.79 13.63
C LYS A 212 -10.92 17.43 15.07
N VAL A 213 -9.78 16.78 15.29
CA VAL A 213 -9.23 16.50 16.62
C VAL A 213 -7.71 16.52 16.53
N PRO A 214 -6.99 16.59 17.67
CA PRO A 214 -5.55 16.40 17.65
C PRO A 214 -5.22 15.05 17.04
N SER A 215 -4.59 15.05 15.85
CA SER A 215 -4.20 13.83 15.15
C SER A 215 -2.88 13.28 15.72
N LYS A 216 -2.63 11.98 15.54
CA LYS A 216 -1.33 11.35 15.87
C LYS A 216 -0.15 12.02 15.12
N GLU A 217 -0.43 12.82 14.09
CA GLU A 217 0.57 13.53 13.28
C GLU A 217 0.58 15.06 13.52
N ASN A 218 -0.09 15.53 14.58
CA ASN A 218 -0.21 16.96 14.94
C ASN A 218 -0.72 17.86 13.80
N ARG A 219 -1.64 17.35 12.96
CA ARG A 219 -2.29 18.10 11.90
C ARG A 219 -3.67 18.59 12.35
N HIS A 220 -4.06 19.77 11.89
CA HIS A 220 -5.39 20.38 12.15
C HIS A 220 -6.46 19.96 11.13
N SER A 221 -6.11 19.17 10.12
CA SER A 221 -7.05 18.67 9.12
C SER A 221 -7.99 17.63 9.71
N PRO A 222 -9.26 17.55 9.24
CA PRO A 222 -10.16 16.48 9.63
C PRO A 222 -9.57 15.09 9.37
N ILE A 223 -9.83 14.16 10.28
CA ILE A 223 -9.32 12.79 10.23
C ILE A 223 -10.46 11.78 10.32
N ILE A 224 -10.19 10.57 9.85
CA ILE A 224 -10.98 9.36 10.07
C ILE A 224 -10.07 8.30 10.70
N GLY A 225 -10.62 7.52 11.64
CA GLY A 225 -9.91 6.43 12.29
C GLY A 225 -10.08 5.11 11.56
N GLN A 226 -9.03 4.28 11.59
CA GLN A 226 -9.04 2.91 11.12
C GLN A 226 -8.44 2.00 12.19
N ALA A 227 -9.19 1.00 12.60
CA ALA A 227 -8.69 -0.12 13.38
C ALA A 227 -8.34 -1.28 12.45
N LEU A 228 -7.25 -1.99 12.74
CA LEU A 228 -6.78 -3.16 12.01
C LEU A 228 -6.55 -4.30 13.00
N LEU A 229 -6.96 -5.51 12.61
CA LEU A 229 -6.72 -6.75 13.34
C LEU A 229 -5.93 -7.71 12.47
N LEU A 230 -4.83 -8.26 13.00
CA LEU A 230 -4.05 -9.32 12.37
C LEU A 230 -4.17 -10.60 13.21
N ASP A 231 -4.05 -11.76 12.55
CA ASP A 231 -3.95 -13.08 13.22
C ASP A 231 -2.53 -13.37 13.73
N ALA A 232 -2.32 -14.56 14.28
CA ALA A 232 -1.02 -14.98 14.80
C ALA A 232 0.05 -15.08 13.71
N ASP A 233 -0.34 -15.36 12.47
CA ASP A 233 0.53 -15.35 11.30
C ASP A 233 0.76 -13.94 10.72
N LEU A 234 0.16 -12.91 11.33
CA LEU A 234 0.26 -11.50 10.94
C LEU A 234 -0.44 -11.18 9.60
N VAL A 235 -1.40 -12.01 9.20
CA VAL A 235 -2.29 -11.76 8.06
C VAL A 235 -3.51 -10.94 8.52
N PRO A 236 -3.94 -9.91 7.77
CA PRO A 236 -5.12 -9.14 8.12
C PRO A 236 -6.39 -9.98 8.24
N VAL A 237 -7.15 -9.78 9.33
CA VAL A 237 -8.42 -10.46 9.62
C VAL A 237 -9.59 -9.51 9.46
N SER A 238 -9.46 -8.29 9.97
CA SER A 238 -10.55 -7.32 10.00
C SER A 238 -10.05 -5.89 9.96
N MET A 239 -10.89 -5.03 9.43
CA MET A 239 -10.73 -3.58 9.43
C MET A 239 -12.03 -2.93 9.89
N GLN A 240 -11.93 -1.91 10.75
CA GLN A 240 -13.07 -1.10 11.17
C GLN A 240 -12.76 0.38 10.97
N MET A 241 -13.58 1.07 10.19
CA MET A 241 -13.53 2.53 10.07
C MET A 241 -14.39 3.16 11.17
N TYR A 242 -13.96 4.32 11.68
CA TYR A 242 -14.69 5.04 12.73
C TYR A 242 -14.44 6.56 12.65
N PRO A 243 -15.39 7.39 13.19
CA PRO A 243 -15.24 8.83 13.20
C PRO A 243 -13.97 9.30 13.90
N GLY A 244 -13.31 10.32 13.33
CA GLY A 244 -12.02 10.80 13.82
C GLY A 244 -12.04 11.36 15.25
N ASN A 245 -13.21 11.79 15.76
CA ASN A 245 -13.39 12.31 17.12
C ASN A 245 -13.73 11.23 18.15
N GLU A 246 -13.87 9.99 17.75
CA GLU A 246 -14.11 8.88 18.68
C GLU A 246 -12.82 8.31 19.23
N SER A 247 -12.90 7.80 20.48
CA SER A 247 -11.79 7.10 21.11
C SER A 247 -11.54 5.74 20.45
N GLU A 248 -10.28 5.38 20.22
CA GLU A 248 -9.90 4.07 19.69
C GLU A 248 -10.15 2.90 20.67
N LYS A 249 -10.24 3.19 21.98
CA LYS A 249 -10.32 2.16 23.04
C LYS A 249 -11.51 1.20 22.93
N PRO A 250 -12.74 1.63 22.57
CA PRO A 250 -13.87 0.70 22.42
C PRO A 250 -13.74 -0.25 21.24
N TYR A 251 -12.99 0.14 20.20
CA TYR A 251 -12.96 -0.61 18.94
C TYR A 251 -12.23 -1.95 19.06
N ILE A 252 -11.27 -2.11 19.95
CA ILE A 252 -10.63 -3.42 20.18
C ILE A 252 -11.67 -4.47 20.61
N ARG A 253 -12.58 -4.12 21.52
CA ARG A 253 -13.63 -5.04 22.02
C ARG A 253 -14.57 -5.44 20.87
N LYS A 254 -15.10 -4.43 20.17
CA LYS A 254 -16.04 -4.64 19.06
C LYS A 254 -15.45 -5.49 17.94
N VAL A 255 -14.23 -5.18 17.51
CA VAL A 255 -13.58 -5.87 16.39
C VAL A 255 -13.24 -7.32 16.76
N ILE A 256 -12.77 -7.56 17.98
CA ILE A 256 -12.46 -8.94 18.44
C ILE A 256 -13.74 -9.76 18.64
N GLU A 257 -14.79 -9.18 19.20
CA GLU A 257 -16.08 -9.85 19.33
C GLU A 257 -16.65 -10.22 17.95
N GLU A 258 -16.70 -9.29 17.01
CA GLU A 258 -17.12 -9.55 15.63
C GLU A 258 -16.26 -10.64 14.98
N MET A 259 -14.96 -10.63 15.17
CA MET A 259 -14.04 -11.65 14.66
C MET A 259 -14.36 -13.02 15.25
N LYS A 260 -14.53 -13.15 16.56
CA LYS A 260 -14.85 -14.42 17.20
C LYS A 260 -16.19 -14.99 16.70
N GLN A 261 -17.20 -14.14 16.52
CA GLN A 261 -18.50 -14.56 15.98
C GLN A 261 -18.38 -15.07 14.54
N ARG A 262 -17.64 -14.35 13.67
CA ARG A 262 -17.47 -14.70 12.25
C ARG A 262 -16.71 -16.00 12.03
N HIS A 263 -15.67 -16.22 12.81
CA HIS A 263 -14.80 -17.40 12.69
C HIS A 263 -15.19 -18.53 13.65
N ASN A 264 -16.34 -18.40 14.33
CA ASN A 264 -16.83 -19.38 15.32
C ASN A 264 -15.77 -19.77 16.37
N VAL A 265 -15.01 -18.77 16.85
CA VAL A 265 -13.94 -18.99 17.84
C VAL A 265 -14.55 -19.17 19.21
N SER A 266 -14.58 -20.41 19.70
CA SER A 266 -15.01 -20.75 21.07
C SER A 266 -13.87 -20.78 22.07
N GLY A 267 -12.63 -20.81 21.60
CA GLY A 267 -11.44 -20.87 22.42
C GLY A 267 -10.97 -19.51 22.95
N LYS A 268 -9.96 -19.57 23.83
CA LYS A 268 -9.26 -18.39 24.34
C LYS A 268 -8.42 -17.74 23.25
N THR A 269 -8.51 -16.42 23.15
CA THR A 269 -7.68 -15.60 22.26
C THR A 269 -6.83 -14.64 23.12
N ILE A 270 -5.56 -14.47 22.79
CA ILE A 270 -4.69 -13.50 23.46
C ILE A 270 -4.68 -12.21 22.63
N GLN A 271 -5.17 -11.13 23.22
CA GLN A 271 -5.25 -9.80 22.60
C GLN A 271 -3.93 -9.06 22.80
N VAL A 272 -3.21 -8.72 21.71
CA VAL A 272 -1.94 -7.99 21.77
C VAL A 272 -2.15 -6.57 21.27
N ALA A 273 -1.86 -5.57 22.13
CA ALA A 273 -2.06 -4.17 21.76
C ALA A 273 -1.12 -3.21 22.51
N ASP A 274 -0.96 -1.98 21.98
CA ASP A 274 -0.12 -0.94 22.55
C ASP A 274 -0.78 -0.25 23.76
N LYS A 275 0.02 0.55 24.45
CA LYS A 275 -0.35 1.31 25.68
C LYS A 275 -1.58 2.20 25.54
N GLY A 276 -1.88 2.70 24.34
CA GLY A 276 -3.07 3.50 24.06
C GLY A 276 -4.38 2.75 24.35
N LEU A 277 -4.36 1.44 24.17
CA LEU A 277 -5.50 0.53 24.32
C LEU A 277 -5.57 -0.14 25.69
N ASN A 278 -4.52 0.00 26.52
CA ASN A 278 -4.47 -0.54 27.87
C ASN A 278 -5.33 0.32 28.82
N CYS A 279 -6.55 -0.13 29.08
CA CYS A 279 -7.45 0.48 30.06
C CYS A 279 -8.24 -0.60 30.80
N ALA A 280 -8.73 -0.28 32.01
CA ALA A 280 -9.44 -1.22 32.87
C ALA A 280 -10.64 -1.88 32.17
N ARG A 281 -11.40 -1.12 31.36
CA ARG A 281 -12.57 -1.64 30.62
C ARG A 281 -12.17 -2.69 29.58
N ASN A 282 -11.05 -2.49 28.85
CA ASN A 282 -10.56 -3.46 27.86
C ASN A 282 -10.03 -4.73 28.54
N ILE A 283 -9.32 -4.60 29.67
CA ILE A 283 -8.86 -5.74 30.47
C ILE A 283 -10.06 -6.52 31.00
N TYR A 284 -11.09 -5.83 31.53
CA TYR A 284 -12.31 -6.46 32.02
C TYR A 284 -13.03 -7.25 30.92
N ALA A 285 -13.20 -6.63 29.74
CA ALA A 285 -13.84 -7.29 28.61
C ALA A 285 -13.07 -8.55 28.17
N ALA A 286 -11.75 -8.48 28.08
CA ALA A 286 -10.94 -9.64 27.73
C ALA A 286 -11.10 -10.76 28.77
N VAL A 287 -10.82 -10.49 30.05
CA VAL A 287 -10.68 -11.53 31.05
C VAL A 287 -12.03 -11.99 31.64
N LYS A 288 -12.98 -11.06 31.83
CA LYS A 288 -14.24 -11.36 32.55
C LYS A 288 -15.42 -11.62 31.62
N GLU A 289 -15.49 -10.93 30.49
CA GLU A 289 -16.60 -11.08 29.53
C GLU A 289 -16.29 -12.14 28.47
N ALA A 290 -15.11 -12.10 27.84
CA ALA A 290 -14.75 -12.98 26.74
C ALA A 290 -13.95 -14.23 27.15
N ASN A 291 -13.48 -14.32 28.40
CA ASN A 291 -12.54 -15.35 28.87
C ASN A 291 -11.27 -15.44 28.00
N ASP A 292 -10.80 -14.29 27.53
CA ASP A 292 -9.61 -14.12 26.72
C ASP A 292 -8.38 -13.75 27.56
N GLY A 293 -7.21 -13.87 26.96
CA GLY A 293 -5.98 -13.32 27.49
C GLY A 293 -5.65 -11.96 26.89
N TYR A 294 -4.66 -11.29 27.47
CA TYR A 294 -4.10 -10.08 26.88
C TYR A 294 -2.59 -9.97 27.10
N ILE A 295 -1.92 -9.27 26.21
CA ILE A 295 -0.55 -8.77 26.34
C ILE A 295 -0.59 -7.31 25.90
N PHE A 296 -0.54 -6.39 26.88
CA PHE A 296 -0.58 -4.95 26.60
C PHE A 296 0.69 -4.26 27.11
N SER A 297 1.11 -3.20 26.43
CA SER A 297 2.08 -2.28 27.00
C SER A 297 1.39 -1.36 28.00
N LYS A 298 2.08 -0.98 29.07
CA LYS A 298 1.59 -0.06 30.10
C LYS A 298 2.50 1.14 30.21
N SER A 299 1.93 2.35 30.24
CA SER A 299 2.71 3.56 30.41
C SER A 299 3.38 3.59 31.78
N ILE A 300 4.69 3.82 31.80
CA ILE A 300 5.49 3.99 33.02
C ILE A 300 5.58 5.44 33.49
N HIS A 301 5.04 6.39 32.72
CA HIS A 301 5.07 7.81 33.01
C HIS A 301 3.80 8.29 33.72
N GLY A 302 3.94 9.39 34.46
CA GLY A 302 2.83 10.08 35.12
C GLY A 302 2.22 9.30 36.29
N LYS A 303 0.89 9.34 36.41
CA LYS A 303 0.12 8.74 37.50
C LYS A 303 -0.32 7.28 37.24
N ASN A 304 0.12 6.68 36.14
CA ASN A 304 -0.33 5.34 35.75
C ASN A 304 0.24 4.20 36.59
N LEU A 305 1.31 4.47 37.32
CA LEU A 305 1.94 3.55 38.27
C LEU A 305 2.06 4.19 39.66
N SER A 306 1.90 3.39 40.69
CA SER A 306 2.23 3.78 42.07
C SER A 306 3.75 3.99 42.21
N GLU A 307 4.16 4.73 43.24
CA GLU A 307 5.59 4.96 43.50
C GLU A 307 6.35 3.65 43.77
N LYS A 308 5.68 2.63 44.36
CA LYS A 308 6.24 1.29 44.55
C LYS A 308 6.52 0.62 43.20
N GLU A 309 5.57 0.68 42.28
CA GLU A 309 5.73 0.11 40.93
C GLU A 309 6.81 0.84 40.13
N LYS A 310 6.85 2.17 40.19
CA LYS A 310 7.90 2.98 39.53
C LYS A 310 9.29 2.61 40.05
N LYS A 311 9.46 2.45 41.37
CA LYS A 311 10.72 1.97 41.95
C LYS A 311 11.06 0.58 41.45
N TRP A 312 10.09 -0.32 41.38
CA TRP A 312 10.31 -1.68 40.88
C TRP A 312 10.73 -1.69 39.42
N VAL A 313 10.14 -0.87 38.55
CA VAL A 313 10.55 -0.77 37.16
C VAL A 313 12.03 -0.41 37.03
N LEU A 314 12.52 0.50 37.84
CA LEU A 314 13.86 1.09 37.76
C LEU A 314 14.94 0.41 38.62
N LEU A 315 14.68 -0.70 39.30
CA LEU A 315 15.68 -1.41 40.09
C LEU A 315 16.85 -1.89 39.21
N GLU A 316 17.80 -0.97 38.96
CA GLU A 316 18.95 -1.18 38.06
C GLU A 316 20.10 -1.93 38.74
N ASN A 317 20.20 -1.86 40.11
CA ASN A 317 21.38 -2.29 40.83
C ASN A 317 21.39 -3.77 41.23
N ASP A 318 20.35 -4.53 40.86
CA ASP A 318 20.27 -5.95 41.17
C ASP A 318 20.52 -6.75 39.89
N ALA A 319 21.78 -6.98 39.58
CA ALA A 319 22.20 -7.76 38.41
C ALA A 319 21.55 -9.16 38.35
N ASN A 320 21.09 -9.66 39.50
CA ASN A 320 20.44 -10.97 39.64
C ASN A 320 18.95 -10.95 39.33
N VAL A 321 18.32 -9.78 39.18
CA VAL A 321 16.88 -9.64 38.92
C VAL A 321 16.56 -9.63 37.44
N PHE A 322 17.52 -9.25 36.60
CA PHE A 322 17.36 -9.20 35.14
C PHE A 322 18.00 -10.41 34.46
N SER A 323 17.25 -11.10 33.61
CA SER A 323 17.80 -12.02 32.61
C SER A 323 18.37 -11.22 31.44
N ASN A 324 19.64 -11.47 31.09
CA ASN A 324 20.32 -10.80 29.98
C ASN A 324 20.15 -11.62 28.70
N TYR A 325 19.80 -10.94 27.60
CA TYR A 325 19.74 -11.53 26.26
C TYR A 325 20.77 -10.81 25.37
N THR A 326 21.62 -11.59 24.72
CA THR A 326 22.77 -11.08 23.94
C THR A 326 22.56 -11.29 22.44
N ASP A 327 23.19 -10.42 21.65
CA ASP A 327 23.32 -10.60 20.22
C ASP A 327 24.42 -11.64 19.86
N GLU A 328 24.58 -11.95 18.57
CA GLU A 328 25.60 -12.89 18.08
C GLU A 328 27.04 -12.48 18.43
N ARG A 329 27.26 -11.20 18.77
CA ARG A 329 28.56 -10.63 19.17
C ARG A 329 28.77 -10.59 20.68
N GLY A 330 27.81 -11.12 21.46
CA GLY A 330 27.85 -11.13 22.91
C GLY A 330 27.46 -9.82 23.61
N ASN A 331 26.99 -8.80 22.85
CA ASN A 331 26.51 -7.56 23.45
C ASN A 331 25.09 -7.73 23.98
N ILE A 332 24.75 -7.09 25.10
CA ILE A 332 23.40 -7.14 25.66
C ILE A 332 22.45 -6.40 24.70
N SER A 333 21.55 -7.16 24.08
CA SER A 333 20.48 -6.65 23.24
C SER A 333 19.34 -6.07 24.08
N PHE A 334 18.92 -6.82 25.08
CA PHE A 334 17.90 -6.40 26.06
C PHE A 334 17.99 -7.20 27.35
N ARG A 335 17.31 -6.72 28.37
CA ARG A 335 17.19 -7.37 29.68
C ARG A 335 15.72 -7.50 30.04
N LEU A 336 15.33 -8.59 30.70
CA LEU A 336 13.96 -8.81 31.20
C LEU A 336 13.97 -9.09 32.70
N LYS A 337 12.97 -8.55 33.38
CA LYS A 337 12.56 -9.01 34.71
C LYS A 337 11.05 -9.11 34.78
N SER A 338 10.52 -9.95 35.64
CA SER A 338 9.09 -10.14 35.80
C SER A 338 8.67 -10.30 37.26
N CYS A 339 7.41 -10.02 37.52
CA CYS A 339 6.73 -10.39 38.73
C CYS A 339 5.30 -10.86 38.42
N ILE A 340 4.73 -11.65 39.32
CA ILE A 340 3.34 -12.08 39.27
C ILE A 340 2.70 -11.62 40.56
N ASP A 341 1.58 -10.88 40.44
CA ASP A 341 0.81 -10.42 41.60
C ASP A 341 -0.67 -10.21 41.17
N SER A 342 -1.52 -9.91 42.13
CA SER A 342 -2.90 -9.51 41.90
C SER A 342 -2.98 -7.98 41.84
N PHE A 343 -3.57 -7.47 40.73
CA PHE A 343 -3.69 -6.03 40.52
C PHE A 343 -5.15 -5.63 40.39
N ASP A 344 -5.50 -4.55 41.09
CA ASP A 344 -6.86 -4.02 41.15
C ASP A 344 -7.07 -2.98 40.04
N TYR A 345 -8.20 -3.08 39.37
CA TYR A 345 -8.64 -2.19 38.32
C TYR A 345 -10.05 -1.69 38.63
N SER A 346 -10.35 -0.46 38.21
CA SER A 346 -11.71 0.08 38.24
C SER A 346 -11.98 0.95 37.03
N PHE A 347 -13.22 0.98 36.58
CA PHE A 347 -13.70 1.86 35.53
C PHE A 347 -15.13 2.31 35.83
N LYS A 348 -15.52 3.43 35.22
CA LYS A 348 -16.86 3.99 35.32
C LYS A 348 -17.57 3.77 33.97
N GLU A 349 -18.82 3.39 34.06
CA GLU A 349 -19.74 3.32 32.91
C GLU A 349 -21.00 4.14 33.21
N ILE A 350 -21.49 4.81 32.19
CA ILE A 350 -22.76 5.52 32.24
C ILE A 350 -23.77 4.67 31.47
N ASP A 351 -24.83 4.24 32.14
CA ASP A 351 -25.93 3.53 31.50
C ASP A 351 -26.59 4.47 30.49
N PRO A 352 -26.61 4.12 29.18
CA PRO A 352 -27.14 5.00 28.15
C PRO A 352 -28.65 5.24 28.26
N GLU A 353 -29.42 4.34 28.92
CA GLU A 353 -30.87 4.48 29.07
C GLU A 353 -31.23 5.28 30.32
N THR A 354 -30.53 5.06 31.42
CA THR A 354 -30.87 5.67 32.72
C THR A 354 -29.99 6.86 33.08
N GLY A 355 -28.87 7.06 32.38
CA GLY A 355 -27.87 8.08 32.70
C GLY A 355 -27.14 7.88 34.04
N LYS A 356 -27.33 6.73 34.72
CA LYS A 356 -26.70 6.45 36.00
C LYS A 356 -25.26 6.00 35.79
N GLU A 357 -24.37 6.59 36.60
CA GLU A 357 -22.96 6.18 36.66
C GLU A 357 -22.83 4.96 37.56
N SER A 358 -22.17 3.92 37.08
CA SER A 358 -21.78 2.74 37.80
C SER A 358 -20.25 2.62 37.83
N VAL A 359 -19.72 2.09 38.96
CA VAL A 359 -18.29 1.84 39.12
C VAL A 359 -18.09 0.32 39.22
N THR A 360 -17.36 -0.25 38.30
CA THR A 360 -16.98 -1.67 38.34
C THR A 360 -15.54 -1.79 38.79
N SER A 361 -15.31 -2.56 39.88
CA SER A 361 -13.98 -2.87 40.41
C SER A 361 -13.73 -4.37 40.33
N PHE A 362 -12.52 -4.77 39.97
CA PHE A 362 -12.13 -6.17 39.79
C PHE A 362 -10.63 -6.34 39.98
N SER A 363 -10.20 -7.56 40.31
CA SER A 363 -8.81 -7.93 40.41
C SER A 363 -8.43 -8.94 39.35
N VAL A 364 -7.20 -8.83 38.85
CA VAL A 364 -6.61 -9.76 37.88
C VAL A 364 -5.26 -10.24 38.40
N LYS A 365 -5.04 -11.57 38.39
CA LYS A 365 -3.70 -12.14 38.55
C LYS A 365 -2.93 -11.85 37.25
N GLU A 366 -1.90 -11.05 37.37
CA GLU A 366 -1.20 -10.47 36.21
C GLU A 366 0.29 -10.71 36.34
N LYS A 367 0.93 -11.14 35.25
CA LYS A 367 2.38 -11.09 35.09
C LYS A 367 2.77 -9.74 34.50
N ARG A 368 3.70 -9.06 35.16
CA ARG A 368 4.32 -7.84 34.67
C ARG A 368 5.76 -8.10 34.25
N ILE A 369 6.14 -7.60 33.09
CA ILE A 369 7.46 -7.80 32.50
C ILE A 369 8.04 -6.44 32.16
N VAL A 370 9.16 -6.11 32.79
CA VAL A 370 9.96 -4.93 32.43
C VAL A 370 11.03 -5.38 31.45
N SER A 371 11.09 -4.72 30.30
CA SER A 371 12.20 -4.85 29.38
C SER A 371 13.05 -3.58 29.39
N TYR A 372 14.36 -3.74 29.30
CA TYR A 372 15.32 -2.65 29.13
C TYR A 372 16.21 -2.93 27.92
N ASN A 373 16.21 -2.01 26.95
CA ASN A 373 17.04 -2.11 25.74
C ASN A 373 18.05 -0.95 25.74
N PRO A 374 19.38 -1.24 25.86
CA PRO A 374 20.43 -0.20 25.90
C PRO A 374 20.48 0.66 24.64
N ASN A 375 20.30 0.06 23.47
CA ASN A 375 20.33 0.78 22.20
C ASN A 375 19.13 1.73 22.06
N LEU A 376 17.95 1.26 22.46
CA LEU A 376 16.75 2.08 22.52
C LEU A 376 16.91 3.23 23.52
N ALA A 377 17.49 2.95 24.70
CA ALA A 377 17.80 3.98 25.71
C ALA A 377 18.69 5.08 25.14
N LYS A 378 19.78 4.71 24.45
CA LYS A 378 20.68 5.66 23.81
C LYS A 378 19.95 6.52 22.77
N LYS A 379 19.14 5.89 21.91
CA LYS A 379 18.33 6.58 20.89
C LYS A 379 17.35 7.57 21.52
N GLN A 380 16.55 7.12 22.50
CA GLN A 380 15.55 7.95 23.18
C GLN A 380 16.19 9.11 23.94
N ARG A 381 17.32 8.91 24.63
CA ARG A 381 18.05 9.99 25.30
C ARG A 381 18.50 11.06 24.29
N LEU A 382 19.01 10.67 23.13
CA LEU A 382 19.39 11.62 22.08
C LEU A 382 18.17 12.39 21.54
N GLU A 383 17.03 11.74 21.36
CA GLU A 383 15.78 12.37 20.92
C GLU A 383 15.26 13.35 21.98
N ILE A 384 15.27 12.98 23.26
CA ILE A 384 14.91 13.85 24.39
C ILE A 384 15.80 15.09 24.38
N MET A 385 17.11 14.93 24.29
CA MET A 385 18.05 16.07 24.30
C MET A 385 17.85 17.02 23.10
N LYS A 386 17.56 16.47 21.91
CA LYS A 386 17.20 17.31 20.74
C LYS A 386 15.92 18.11 20.97
N MET A 387 14.90 17.52 21.61
CA MET A 387 13.68 18.24 21.97
C MET A 387 13.92 19.28 23.05
N VAL A 388 14.78 19.00 24.03
CA VAL A 388 15.20 19.96 25.07
C VAL A 388 15.97 21.14 24.46
N ASP A 389 16.89 20.89 23.54
CA ASP A 389 17.61 21.93 22.79
C ASP A 389 16.66 22.81 21.99
N LYS A 390 15.64 22.21 21.36
CA LYS A 390 14.59 22.95 20.66
C LYS A 390 13.76 23.78 21.65
N ALA A 391 13.37 23.18 22.78
CA ALA A 391 12.59 23.85 23.85
C ALA A 391 13.36 25.02 24.49
N SER A 392 14.69 24.89 24.66
CA SER A 392 15.52 25.95 25.25
C SER A 392 15.55 27.23 24.41
N LYS A 393 15.47 27.10 23.08
CA LYS A 393 15.41 28.26 22.16
C LYS A 393 14.15 29.07 22.36
N PHE A 394 13.05 28.45 22.75
CA PHE A 394 11.78 29.15 23.00
C PHE A 394 11.80 29.95 24.32
N SER A 395 12.69 29.62 25.28
CA SER A 395 12.80 30.41 26.51
C SER A 395 13.26 31.85 26.29
N THR A 396 13.79 32.18 25.10
CA THR A 396 14.19 33.54 24.72
C THR A 396 13.07 34.37 24.10
N TYR A 397 11.91 33.79 23.81
CA TYR A 397 10.79 34.50 23.17
C TYR A 397 9.80 35.05 24.22
N LYS A 398 9.30 36.26 23.99
CA LYS A 398 8.41 36.94 24.93
C LYS A 398 6.93 36.56 24.85
N ASN A 399 6.47 36.03 23.73
CA ASN A 399 5.09 35.57 23.52
C ASN A 399 5.09 34.38 22.52
N ILE A 400 4.70 33.20 22.98
CA ILE A 400 4.52 32.04 22.11
C ILE A 400 3.23 31.33 22.54
N ALA A 401 2.37 31.01 21.59
CA ALA A 401 1.23 30.12 21.81
C ALA A 401 1.74 28.70 22.04
N LYS A 402 1.10 27.96 22.97
CA LYS A 402 1.50 26.59 23.32
C LYS A 402 1.50 25.65 22.10
N ASP A 403 0.67 25.95 21.12
CA ASP A 403 0.55 25.18 19.87
C ASP A 403 1.77 25.34 18.95
N GLU A 404 2.52 26.45 19.05
CA GLU A 404 3.75 26.68 18.29
C GLU A 404 4.94 25.85 18.80
N LEU A 405 4.86 25.35 20.04
CA LEU A 405 5.90 24.52 20.66
C LEU A 405 5.91 23.09 20.11
N GLY A 406 4.80 22.60 19.56
CA GLY A 406 4.68 21.23 19.05
C GLY A 406 5.13 20.18 20.08
N ASP A 407 5.90 19.18 19.66
CA ASP A 407 6.32 18.04 20.50
C ASP A 407 7.21 18.43 21.68
N CYS A 408 7.89 19.59 21.65
CA CYS A 408 8.72 20.04 22.76
C CYS A 408 7.96 20.76 23.87
N ALA A 409 6.64 21.02 23.68
CA ALA A 409 5.77 21.65 24.67
C ALA A 409 5.77 20.94 26.04
N LYS A 410 5.97 19.63 26.04
CA LYS A 410 6.04 18.81 27.28
C LYS A 410 7.25 19.12 28.17
N TYR A 411 8.31 19.74 27.60
CA TYR A 411 9.51 20.13 28.35
C TYR A 411 9.55 21.62 28.67
N VAL A 412 8.43 22.34 28.49
CA VAL A 412 8.31 23.78 28.72
C VAL A 412 7.21 24.04 29.73
N ASP A 413 7.55 24.80 30.78
CA ASP A 413 6.59 25.38 31.71
C ASP A 413 6.39 26.86 31.37
N ILE A 414 5.14 27.28 31.33
CA ILE A 414 4.74 28.68 31.15
C ILE A 414 4.17 29.17 32.48
N ILE A 415 4.96 29.99 33.19
CA ILE A 415 4.57 30.54 34.49
C ILE A 415 3.88 31.87 34.25
N THR A 416 2.59 31.95 34.59
CA THR A 416 1.74 33.17 34.44
C THR A 416 1.37 33.81 35.77
N LYS A 417 1.70 33.18 36.91
CA LYS A 417 1.45 33.68 38.27
C LYS A 417 2.71 33.59 39.09
N ASP A 418 2.94 34.59 39.96
CA ASP A 418 4.02 34.56 40.92
C ASP A 418 3.67 33.69 42.16
N SER A 419 4.61 33.55 43.09
CA SER A 419 4.44 32.80 44.33
C SER A 419 3.30 33.30 45.26
N THR A 420 2.81 34.52 44.99
CA THR A 420 1.68 35.14 45.74
C THR A 420 0.35 34.99 44.99
N GLY A 421 0.34 34.34 43.80
CA GLY A 421 -0.85 34.16 42.98
C GLY A 421 -1.19 35.37 42.07
N LYS A 422 -0.35 36.43 42.06
CA LYS A 422 -0.53 37.59 41.19
C LYS A 422 -0.12 37.28 39.76
N THR A 423 -0.95 37.69 38.81
CA THR A 423 -0.67 37.50 37.37
C THR A 423 0.57 38.30 36.95
N ILE A 424 1.53 37.61 36.35
CA ILE A 424 2.78 38.18 35.81
C ILE A 424 2.85 37.95 34.30
N LYS A 425 3.78 38.63 33.62
CA LYS A 425 4.08 38.30 32.23
C LYS A 425 4.53 36.86 32.12
N PRO A 426 4.09 36.10 31.09
CA PRO A 426 4.49 34.71 30.93
C PRO A 426 6.00 34.53 30.91
N ILE A 427 6.49 33.68 31.80
CA ILE A 427 7.91 33.28 31.83
C ILE A 427 7.96 31.85 31.31
N ILE A 428 8.74 31.63 30.26
CA ILE A 428 8.94 30.32 29.64
C ILE A 428 10.21 29.72 30.22
N CYS A 429 10.12 28.55 30.87
CA CYS A 429 11.27 27.85 31.43
C CYS A 429 11.22 26.35 31.10
N LEU A 430 12.39 25.71 31.17
CA LEU A 430 12.47 24.25 30.98
C LEU A 430 11.92 23.50 32.19
N ASN A 431 11.07 22.53 31.95
CA ASN A 431 10.57 21.60 32.98
C ASN A 431 11.63 20.53 33.26
N LYS A 432 12.57 20.84 34.17
CA LYS A 432 13.65 19.92 34.54
C LYS A 432 13.14 18.60 35.09
N SER A 433 12.09 18.62 35.92
CA SER A 433 11.53 17.42 36.51
C SER A 433 11.02 16.44 35.44
N LYS A 434 10.38 16.95 34.39
CA LYS A 434 9.89 16.15 33.26
C LYS A 434 11.03 15.62 32.40
N ILE A 435 12.08 16.42 32.18
CA ILE A 435 13.27 16.00 31.46
C ILE A 435 13.97 14.85 32.18
N ASP A 436 14.21 15.01 33.48
CA ASP A 436 14.87 13.99 34.32
C ASP A 436 14.03 12.70 34.38
N GLU A 437 12.69 12.82 34.49
CA GLU A 437 11.80 11.67 34.45
C GLU A 437 11.92 10.92 33.12
N ASP A 438 11.82 11.60 31.98
CA ASP A 438 11.88 10.98 30.66
C ASP A 438 13.26 10.34 30.39
N LEU A 439 14.37 10.99 30.82
CA LEU A 439 15.72 10.44 30.72
C LEU A 439 15.92 9.18 31.58
N LYS A 440 15.30 9.15 32.77
CA LYS A 440 15.37 8.02 33.71
C LYS A 440 14.69 6.76 33.16
N TYR A 441 13.56 6.93 32.44
CA TYR A 441 12.79 5.82 31.86
C TYR A 441 13.22 5.47 30.43
N ALA A 442 14.19 6.16 29.84
CA ALA A 442 14.65 5.87 28.49
C ALA A 442 15.15 4.41 28.39
N GLY A 443 14.63 3.68 27.40
CA GLY A 443 14.96 2.28 27.12
C GLY A 443 14.12 1.25 27.87
N TYR A 444 13.30 1.69 28.84
CA TYR A 444 12.39 0.81 29.58
C TYR A 444 11.03 0.69 28.88
N ASN A 445 10.46 -0.51 28.91
CA ASN A 445 9.07 -0.77 28.55
C ASN A 445 8.46 -1.72 29.59
N LEU A 446 7.17 -1.52 29.92
CA LEU A 446 6.42 -2.36 30.83
C LEU A 446 5.30 -3.06 30.06
N LEU A 447 5.35 -4.39 30.04
CA LEU A 447 4.30 -5.25 29.53
C LEU A 447 3.49 -5.83 30.68
N VAL A 448 2.20 -5.98 30.46
CA VAL A 448 1.25 -6.58 31.41
C VAL A 448 0.44 -7.66 30.70
N THR A 449 0.25 -8.81 31.37
CA THR A 449 -0.45 -9.93 30.76
C THR A 449 -1.19 -10.77 31.77
N SER A 450 -2.37 -11.28 31.39
CA SER A 450 -3.10 -12.32 32.14
C SER A 450 -2.47 -13.72 31.99
N GLU A 451 -1.55 -13.89 31.03
CA GLU A 451 -0.90 -15.17 30.73
C GLU A 451 0.25 -15.42 31.71
N VAL A 452 -0.10 -15.75 32.97
CA VAL A 452 0.88 -15.86 34.04
C VAL A 452 1.82 -17.07 33.89
N ASP A 453 1.42 -18.08 33.15
CA ASP A 453 2.22 -19.29 32.89
C ASP A 453 3.13 -19.14 31.64
N MET A 454 2.89 -18.14 30.79
CA MET A 454 3.73 -17.87 29.63
C MET A 454 5.09 -17.32 30.06
N GLU A 455 6.18 -17.84 29.50
CA GLU A 455 7.54 -17.39 29.82
C GLU A 455 7.75 -15.90 29.47
N PRO A 456 8.50 -15.13 30.30
CA PRO A 456 8.73 -13.70 30.06
C PRO A 456 9.29 -13.37 28.67
N LEU A 457 10.19 -14.22 28.14
CA LEU A 457 10.73 -14.06 26.80
C LEU A 457 9.65 -14.22 25.74
N GLN A 458 8.80 -15.23 25.86
CA GLN A 458 7.72 -15.48 24.92
C GLN A 458 6.72 -14.32 24.89
N VAL A 459 6.36 -13.76 26.07
CA VAL A 459 5.50 -12.56 26.14
C VAL A 459 6.16 -11.36 25.44
N TYR A 460 7.47 -11.18 25.67
CA TYR A 460 8.25 -10.11 25.06
C TYR A 460 8.28 -10.24 23.53
N GLU A 461 8.56 -11.43 22.99
CA GLU A 461 8.61 -11.71 21.56
C GLU A 461 7.23 -11.57 20.89
N THR A 462 6.17 -12.10 21.55
CA THR A 462 4.79 -11.95 21.08
C THR A 462 4.40 -10.47 21.01
N TYR A 463 4.69 -9.69 22.06
CA TYR A 463 4.43 -8.25 22.01
C TYR A 463 5.22 -7.54 20.91
N HIS A 464 6.49 -7.90 20.72
CA HIS A 464 7.32 -7.28 19.69
C HIS A 464 6.84 -7.58 18.27
N SER A 465 6.09 -8.68 18.04
CA SER A 465 5.45 -8.94 16.75
C SER A 465 4.40 -7.88 16.37
N LEU A 466 3.97 -7.03 17.33
CA LEU A 466 3.08 -5.89 17.08
C LEU A 466 3.67 -4.88 16.07
N TRP A 467 5.02 -4.81 15.91
CA TRP A 467 5.63 -3.97 14.89
C TRP A 467 5.16 -4.27 13.46
N LYS A 468 4.67 -5.47 13.20
CA LYS A 468 4.11 -5.86 11.90
C LYS A 468 2.81 -5.13 11.56
N ILE A 469 2.02 -4.74 12.57
CA ILE A 469 0.83 -3.92 12.32
C ILE A 469 1.22 -2.48 11.99
N GLU A 470 2.28 -1.96 12.64
CA GLU A 470 2.86 -0.65 12.28
C GLU A 470 3.43 -0.67 10.85
N GLU A 471 4.10 -1.78 10.45
CA GLU A 471 4.57 -1.99 9.09
C GLU A 471 3.39 -2.05 8.10
N SER A 472 2.29 -2.69 8.46
CA SER A 472 1.08 -2.76 7.65
C SER A 472 0.47 -1.38 7.43
N PHE A 473 0.43 -0.52 8.46
CA PHE A 473 0.04 0.88 8.31
C PHE A 473 1.01 1.68 7.45
N ARG A 474 2.32 1.43 7.56
CA ARG A 474 3.32 2.07 6.71
C ARG A 474 3.16 1.65 5.25
N LEU A 475 2.93 0.37 4.97
CA LEU A 475 2.61 -0.12 3.62
C LEU A 475 1.38 0.60 3.06
N THR A 476 0.30 0.66 3.84
CA THR A 476 -0.95 1.29 3.41
C THR A 476 -0.78 2.79 3.17
N LYS A 477 -0.09 3.51 4.08
CA LYS A 477 0.08 4.97 4.00
C LYS A 477 1.08 5.42 2.94
N SER A 478 2.20 4.68 2.77
CA SER A 478 3.34 5.13 1.97
C SER A 478 3.51 4.39 0.65
N TYR A 479 3.24 3.09 0.59
CA TYR A 479 3.40 2.30 -0.63
C TYR A 479 2.10 2.20 -1.43
N LEU A 480 0.98 2.01 -0.72
CA LEU A 480 -0.34 2.01 -1.34
C LEU A 480 -0.95 3.42 -1.41
N ASP A 481 -0.28 4.44 -0.89
CA ASP A 481 -0.66 5.86 -0.94
C ASP A 481 -2.14 6.08 -0.59
N ALA A 482 -2.59 5.48 0.53
CA ALA A 482 -3.98 5.56 0.97
C ALA A 482 -4.43 6.98 1.34
N ARG A 483 -3.50 7.93 1.39
CA ARG A 483 -3.69 9.37 1.67
C ARG A 483 -2.76 10.24 0.82
N PRO A 484 -3.17 11.49 0.45
CA PRO A 484 -4.43 12.14 0.80
C PRO A 484 -5.65 11.53 0.09
N VAL A 485 -6.83 11.63 0.72
CA VAL A 485 -8.09 11.09 0.18
C VAL A 485 -8.89 12.23 -0.43
N TYR A 486 -9.17 12.14 -1.74
CA TYR A 486 -9.91 13.15 -2.51
C TYR A 486 -11.38 12.74 -2.76
N LEU A 487 -11.95 11.98 -1.85
CA LEU A 487 -13.33 11.50 -1.92
C LEU A 487 -14.19 12.23 -0.89
N HIS A 488 -15.48 12.41 -1.20
CA HIS A 488 -16.40 13.19 -0.35
C HIS A 488 -17.42 12.30 0.36
N LYS A 489 -18.09 11.39 -0.38
CA LYS A 489 -19.12 10.53 0.19
C LYS A 489 -18.51 9.45 1.09
N LYS A 490 -19.17 9.18 2.22
CA LYS A 490 -18.74 8.18 3.21
C LYS A 490 -18.54 6.81 2.58
N GLU A 491 -19.50 6.35 1.81
CA GLU A 491 -19.48 5.03 1.17
C GLU A 491 -18.29 4.91 0.21
N THR A 492 -18.04 5.92 -0.61
CA THR A 492 -16.91 5.92 -1.55
C THR A 492 -15.55 5.94 -0.82
N ILE A 493 -15.48 6.65 0.33
CA ILE A 493 -14.30 6.65 1.20
C ILE A 493 -14.06 5.25 1.76
N TYR A 494 -15.11 4.59 2.26
CA TYR A 494 -15.02 3.24 2.81
C TYR A 494 -14.63 2.22 1.73
N GLY A 495 -15.14 2.37 0.51
CA GLY A 495 -14.73 1.57 -0.65
C GLY A 495 -13.24 1.75 -0.99
N HIS A 496 -12.74 2.99 -0.93
CA HIS A 496 -11.31 3.25 -1.12
C HIS A 496 -10.45 2.54 -0.06
N PHE A 497 -10.82 2.62 1.23
CA PHE A 497 -10.09 1.95 2.29
C PHE A 497 -10.23 0.43 2.22
N LEU A 498 -11.36 -0.09 1.75
CA LEU A 498 -11.52 -1.52 1.47
C LEU A 498 -10.50 -1.98 0.41
N ILE A 499 -10.36 -1.25 -0.70
CA ILE A 499 -9.36 -1.58 -1.74
C ILE A 499 -7.93 -1.54 -1.16
N CYS A 500 -7.62 -0.55 -0.32
CA CYS A 500 -6.32 -0.51 0.35
C CYS A 500 -6.11 -1.71 1.30
N TYR A 501 -7.14 -2.10 2.04
CA TYR A 501 -7.12 -3.27 2.92
C TYR A 501 -6.96 -4.57 2.15
N LEU A 502 -7.74 -4.79 1.08
CA LEU A 502 -7.62 -5.98 0.24
C LEU A 502 -6.25 -6.07 -0.43
N SER A 503 -5.69 -4.93 -0.88
CA SER A 503 -4.32 -4.88 -1.40
C SER A 503 -3.30 -5.29 -0.33
N LEU A 504 -3.44 -4.79 0.92
CA LEU A 504 -2.59 -5.18 2.04
C LEU A 504 -2.75 -6.67 2.37
N PHE A 505 -3.99 -7.17 2.42
CA PHE A 505 -4.30 -8.58 2.69
C PHE A 505 -3.61 -9.49 1.67
N LEU A 506 -3.77 -9.24 0.38
CA LEU A 506 -3.15 -10.03 -0.69
C LEU A 506 -1.62 -9.97 -0.64
N LEU A 507 -1.04 -8.80 -0.38
CA LEU A 507 0.42 -8.63 -0.22
C LEU A 507 0.95 -9.46 0.96
N ARG A 508 0.23 -9.51 2.09
CA ARG A 508 0.61 -10.32 3.26
C ARG A 508 0.45 -11.82 2.99
N VAL A 509 -0.61 -12.23 2.28
CA VAL A 509 -0.78 -13.62 1.86
C VAL A 509 0.37 -14.03 0.94
N LEU A 510 0.72 -13.22 -0.07
CA LEU A 510 1.88 -13.46 -0.92
C LEU A 510 3.16 -13.58 -0.09
N GLU A 511 3.49 -12.59 0.75
CA GLU A 511 4.71 -12.57 1.57
C GLU A 511 4.82 -13.80 2.46
N ILE A 512 3.76 -14.08 3.24
CA ILE A 512 3.82 -15.03 4.37
C ILE A 512 3.52 -16.45 3.89
N LYS A 513 2.47 -16.63 3.10
CA LYS A 513 1.98 -17.96 2.72
C LYS A 513 2.60 -18.46 1.41
N CYS A 514 2.62 -17.64 0.36
CA CYS A 514 3.14 -18.07 -0.94
C CYS A 514 4.67 -18.01 -0.98
N PHE A 515 5.29 -16.93 -0.54
CA PHE A 515 6.75 -16.74 -0.56
C PHE A 515 7.46 -17.10 0.75
N LYS A 516 6.74 -17.53 1.81
CA LYS A 516 7.29 -18.02 3.09
C LYS A 516 8.34 -17.05 3.69
N ASN A 517 8.01 -15.75 3.67
CA ASN A 517 8.86 -14.63 4.12
C ASN A 517 10.22 -14.48 3.40
N LYS A 518 10.43 -15.14 2.25
CA LYS A 518 11.66 -14.99 1.45
C LYS A 518 11.70 -13.66 0.69
N ILE A 519 10.55 -13.07 0.41
CA ILE A 519 10.39 -11.79 -0.26
C ILE A 519 9.37 -10.99 0.57
N ASN A 520 9.77 -9.80 1.04
CA ASN A 520 8.86 -8.94 1.81
C ASN A 520 7.88 -8.19 0.89
N SER A 521 6.81 -7.65 1.48
CA SER A 521 5.77 -6.92 0.72
C SER A 521 6.31 -5.74 -0.09
N CYS A 522 7.35 -5.02 0.40
CA CYS A 522 7.95 -3.91 -0.34
C CYS A 522 8.65 -4.39 -1.61
N ASP A 523 9.41 -5.48 -1.52
CA ASP A 523 10.09 -6.09 -2.66
C ASP A 523 9.09 -6.66 -3.67
N LEU A 524 7.99 -7.26 -3.20
CA LEU A 524 6.89 -7.72 -4.07
C LEU A 524 6.25 -6.55 -4.83
N ILE A 525 5.98 -5.44 -4.16
CA ILE A 525 5.47 -4.22 -4.80
C ILE A 525 6.46 -3.71 -5.85
N ASN A 526 7.75 -3.65 -5.51
CA ASN A 526 8.80 -3.20 -6.43
C ASN A 526 8.90 -4.11 -7.65
N PHE A 527 8.86 -5.44 -7.47
CA PHE A 527 8.81 -6.40 -8.57
C PHE A 527 7.60 -6.14 -9.48
N MET A 528 6.40 -6.05 -8.90
CA MET A 528 5.18 -5.85 -9.68
C MET A 528 5.18 -4.53 -10.46
N ARG A 529 5.76 -3.47 -9.91
CA ARG A 529 5.89 -2.16 -10.57
C ARG A 529 6.91 -2.18 -11.70
N ASP A 530 8.00 -2.91 -11.53
CA ASP A 530 9.10 -2.97 -12.51
C ASP A 530 8.85 -3.96 -13.65
N PHE A 531 7.99 -4.97 -13.44
CA PHE A 531 7.75 -6.00 -14.44
C PHE A 531 6.81 -5.49 -15.55
N ARG A 532 7.42 -4.95 -16.62
CA ARG A 532 6.77 -4.27 -17.71
C ARG A 532 7.28 -4.78 -19.05
N VAL A 533 6.43 -4.70 -20.06
CA VAL A 533 6.73 -5.11 -21.43
C VAL A 533 6.37 -4.03 -22.43
N VAL A 534 7.05 -4.04 -23.57
CA VAL A 534 6.75 -3.18 -24.73
C VAL A 534 6.25 -4.04 -25.86
N ASN A 535 5.06 -3.74 -26.36
CA ASN A 535 4.47 -4.43 -27.51
C ASN A 535 5.22 -4.10 -28.80
N ARG A 536 5.68 -5.12 -29.54
CA ARG A 536 6.32 -4.97 -30.85
C ARG A 536 5.33 -4.90 -32.03
N GLY A 537 4.08 -5.30 -31.80
CA GLY A 537 3.02 -5.33 -32.83
C GLY A 537 2.95 -6.64 -33.63
N ASP A 538 3.62 -7.70 -33.19
CA ASP A 538 3.67 -9.03 -33.84
C ASP A 538 3.43 -10.18 -32.84
N ASP A 539 2.54 -9.95 -31.85
CA ASP A 539 2.28 -10.86 -30.73
C ASP A 539 3.52 -11.19 -29.88
N THR A 540 4.59 -10.40 -30.03
CA THR A 540 5.78 -10.45 -29.20
C THR A 540 5.97 -9.16 -28.41
N TYR A 541 6.56 -9.31 -27.23
CA TYR A 541 6.79 -8.24 -26.28
C TYR A 541 8.26 -8.22 -25.87
N ILE A 542 8.81 -7.03 -25.68
CA ILE A 542 10.14 -6.83 -25.11
C ILE A 542 9.98 -6.61 -23.61
N ASN A 543 10.58 -7.47 -22.81
CA ASN A 543 10.65 -7.30 -21.37
C ASN A 543 11.65 -6.20 -21.02
N ILE A 544 11.17 -5.15 -20.36
CA ILE A 544 11.96 -3.99 -19.95
C ILE A 544 12.22 -3.93 -18.45
N SER A 545 11.91 -5.00 -17.72
CA SER A 545 12.18 -5.08 -16.29
C SER A 545 13.70 -5.02 -16.01
N ARG A 546 14.08 -4.32 -14.94
CA ARG A 546 15.50 -4.04 -14.63
C ARG A 546 16.02 -4.79 -13.42
N ASN A 547 15.12 -5.28 -12.55
CA ASN A 547 15.52 -5.88 -11.28
C ASN A 547 15.69 -7.40 -11.39
N GLN A 548 16.81 -7.83 -11.98
CA GLN A 548 17.13 -9.27 -12.15
C GLN A 548 17.16 -10.03 -10.81
N SER A 549 17.62 -9.40 -9.73
CA SER A 549 17.67 -10.05 -8.42
C SER A 549 16.28 -10.38 -7.86
N LEU A 550 15.28 -9.53 -8.09
CA LEU A 550 13.91 -9.82 -7.70
C LEU A 550 13.27 -10.86 -8.63
N ASN A 551 13.55 -10.79 -9.94
CA ASN A 551 13.08 -11.79 -10.89
C ASN A 551 13.53 -13.20 -10.48
N GLU A 552 14.79 -13.40 -10.12
CA GLU A 552 15.31 -14.67 -9.64
C GLU A 552 14.61 -15.18 -8.36
N LYS A 553 14.31 -14.28 -7.42
CA LYS A 553 13.61 -14.65 -6.19
C LYS A 553 12.15 -15.07 -6.46
N VAL A 554 11.49 -14.43 -7.42
CA VAL A 554 10.09 -14.70 -7.78
C VAL A 554 9.96 -15.93 -8.66
N LYS A 555 10.87 -16.19 -9.61
CA LYS A 555 10.85 -17.31 -10.55
C LYS A 555 10.51 -18.65 -9.91
N LYS A 556 11.28 -19.01 -8.87
CA LYS A 556 11.19 -20.34 -8.25
C LYS A 556 9.83 -20.59 -7.59
N PRO A 557 9.28 -19.67 -6.77
CA PRO A 557 7.97 -19.86 -6.16
C PRO A 557 6.80 -19.89 -7.16
N VAL A 558 6.89 -19.11 -8.26
CA VAL A 558 5.81 -19.07 -9.27
C VAL A 558 5.96 -20.11 -10.37
N GLY A 559 7.07 -20.87 -10.40
CA GLY A 559 7.28 -21.94 -11.37
C GLY A 559 7.59 -21.49 -12.81
N PHE A 560 7.86 -20.19 -13.05
CA PHE A 560 8.18 -19.67 -14.39
C PHE A 560 9.67 -19.41 -14.55
N SER A 561 10.32 -20.14 -15.46
CA SER A 561 11.75 -19.96 -15.77
C SER A 561 12.05 -18.76 -16.68
N ASN A 562 11.04 -18.24 -17.39
CA ASN A 562 11.17 -17.22 -18.44
C ASN A 562 10.81 -15.80 -18.02
N LEU A 563 10.65 -15.52 -16.71
CA LEU A 563 10.35 -14.15 -16.22
C LEU A 563 11.41 -13.10 -16.61
N ASP A 564 12.65 -13.51 -16.84
CA ASP A 564 13.76 -12.64 -17.25
C ASP A 564 14.11 -12.73 -18.75
N SER A 565 13.32 -13.47 -19.52
CA SER A 565 13.50 -13.51 -20.97
C SER A 565 13.31 -12.14 -21.60
N LEU A 566 14.22 -11.74 -22.48
CA LEU A 566 14.13 -10.44 -23.17
C LEU A 566 12.89 -10.35 -24.06
N TYR A 567 12.53 -11.46 -24.70
CA TYR A 567 11.35 -11.56 -25.56
C TYR A 567 10.35 -12.51 -24.92
N LEU A 568 9.11 -12.07 -24.84
CA LEU A 568 7.97 -12.84 -24.37
C LEU A 568 6.91 -12.84 -25.47
N THR A 569 6.28 -13.99 -25.67
CA THR A 569 5.11 -14.11 -26.56
C THR A 569 3.83 -13.78 -25.80
N GLN A 570 2.78 -13.42 -26.53
CA GLN A 570 1.43 -13.25 -25.97
C GLN A 570 1.02 -14.45 -25.11
N THR A 571 1.23 -15.68 -25.62
CA THR A 571 0.88 -16.92 -24.92
C THR A 571 1.66 -17.09 -23.60
N GLU A 572 2.94 -16.72 -23.56
CA GLU A 572 3.72 -16.79 -22.31
C GLU A 572 3.22 -15.81 -21.28
N ILE A 573 2.86 -14.60 -21.69
CA ILE A 573 2.26 -13.60 -20.79
C ILE A 573 0.90 -14.10 -20.27
N ASP A 574 0.03 -14.60 -21.16
CA ASP A 574 -1.26 -15.15 -20.77
C ASP A 574 -1.11 -16.29 -19.76
N ASN A 575 -0.09 -17.14 -19.92
CA ASN A 575 0.22 -18.22 -18.97
C ASN A 575 0.59 -17.69 -17.59
N PHE A 576 1.27 -16.53 -17.48
CA PHE A 576 1.53 -15.91 -16.16
C PHE A 576 0.23 -15.58 -15.43
N PHE A 577 -0.79 -15.07 -16.14
CA PHE A 577 -2.09 -14.74 -15.57
C PHE A 577 -3.00 -15.94 -15.32
N GLN A 578 -2.76 -17.07 -15.98
CA GLN A 578 -3.52 -18.31 -15.81
C GLN A 578 -2.92 -19.26 -14.75
N ASN A 579 -1.75 -18.90 -14.21
CA ASN A 579 -1.09 -19.72 -13.19
C ASN A 579 -1.93 -19.78 -11.91
N ARG A 580 -2.22 -20.99 -11.45
CA ARG A 580 -2.99 -21.28 -10.23
C ARG A 580 -2.19 -22.14 -9.24
N MET A 581 -0.91 -21.83 -9.06
CA MET A 581 -0.02 -22.62 -8.19
C MET A 581 0.44 -21.85 -6.94
N LEU A 582 -0.09 -20.66 -6.68
CA LEU A 582 0.34 -19.85 -5.54
C LEU A 582 -0.15 -20.37 -4.20
N LEU A 583 -1.33 -20.99 -4.15
CA LEU A 583 -1.93 -21.51 -2.93
C LEU A 583 -1.64 -23.00 -2.68
N ASP A 584 -1.15 -23.72 -3.67
CA ASP A 584 -0.79 -25.16 -3.57
C ASP A 584 0.63 -25.40 -3.01
N THR A 585 1.38 -24.32 -2.68
CA THR A 585 2.75 -24.38 -2.16
C THR A 585 2.82 -24.28 -0.65
#